data_ea6272fba52c865cd119531006d154f3
#
_entry.id   ea6272fba52c865cd119531006d154f3
#
_cell.length_a   1.000
_cell.length_b   1.000
_cell.length_c   1.000
_cell.angle_alpha   90.00
_cell.angle_beta   90.00
_cell.angle_gamma   90.00
#
_symmetry.space_group_name_H-M   'P 1'
#
loop_
_entity.id
_entity.type
_entity.pdbx_description
1 polymer ?
#
loop_
_entity_poly.entity_id
_entity_poly.type
_entity_poly.pdbx_seq_one_letter_code
_entity_poly.pdbx_strand_id
1 'polypeptide(L)'
;TNDPLTTLAVCILDLAPRMLFLNIGTNDLSDASRPMAQIMGTYRAILEKVLQALPNVQIYLMAYYPINEEAATPEMKPCLRVRTNEKIAQANAEVQKLAKTLHLHYIDVNAPLKDEQGRLRAEFTYEGMHIRPEGYRTIYPAIKKILMNA
;
A
#
# COMPACT_ATOMS: atom_id res chain seq x y z
N THR A 1 19.41 15.79 5.73
CA THR A 1 18.24 15.03 6.20
C THR A 1 17.50 14.50 4.97
N ASN A 2 17.71 13.22 4.67
CA ASN A 2 16.94 12.55 3.62
C ASN A 2 15.50 12.37 4.13
N ASP A 3 14.65 13.33 3.82
CA ASP A 3 13.21 13.18 3.98
C ASP A 3 12.76 12.05 3.02
N PRO A 4 12.20 10.94 3.52
CA PRO A 4 11.72 9.84 2.67
C PRO A 4 10.75 10.28 1.57
N LEU A 5 10.01 11.36 1.84
CA LEU A 5 9.11 12.00 0.88
C LEU A 5 9.85 12.60 -0.32
N THR A 6 10.96 13.26 -0.05
CA THR A 6 11.78 13.88 -1.10
C THR A 6 12.46 12.80 -1.94
N THR A 7 13.00 11.76 -1.30
CA THR A 7 13.67 10.66 -1.99
C THR A 7 12.71 9.89 -2.90
N LEU A 8 11.52 9.53 -2.41
CA LEU A 8 10.53 8.80 -3.21
C LEU A 8 10.03 9.64 -4.40
N ALA A 9 9.73 10.91 -4.16
CA ALA A 9 9.29 11.81 -5.23
C ALA A 9 10.37 11.96 -6.31
N VAL A 10 11.64 12.16 -5.93
CA VAL A 10 12.76 12.29 -6.89
C VAL A 10 12.90 11.01 -7.72
N CYS A 11 12.88 9.81 -7.11
CA CYS A 11 12.98 8.55 -7.86
C CYS A 11 11.83 8.38 -8.87
N ILE A 12 10.61 8.77 -8.51
CA ILE A 12 9.46 8.69 -9.42
C ILE A 12 9.60 9.71 -10.55
N LEU A 13 10.03 10.94 -10.23
CA LEU A 13 10.16 12.02 -11.21
C LEU A 13 11.27 11.75 -12.22
N ASP A 14 12.39 11.20 -11.78
CA ASP A 14 13.51 10.84 -12.66
C ASP A 14 13.13 9.77 -13.68
N LEU A 15 12.25 8.83 -13.31
CA LEU A 15 11.75 7.79 -14.21
C LEU A 15 10.66 8.29 -15.18
N ALA A 16 9.97 9.39 -14.84
CA ALA A 16 8.86 9.96 -15.59
C ALA A 16 7.85 8.89 -16.13
N PRO A 17 7.30 8.02 -15.26
CA PRO A 17 6.48 6.91 -15.71
C PRO A 17 5.16 7.41 -16.31
N ARG A 18 4.63 6.67 -17.29
CA ARG A 18 3.26 6.91 -17.80
C ARG A 18 2.19 6.37 -16.86
N MET A 19 2.54 5.33 -16.12
CA MET A 19 1.65 4.64 -15.18
C MET A 19 2.40 4.33 -13.90
N LEU A 20 1.76 4.55 -12.76
CA LEU A 20 2.34 4.39 -11.44
C LEU A 20 1.39 3.63 -10.51
N PHE A 21 1.85 2.49 -9.99
CA PHE A 21 1.16 1.74 -8.94
C PHE A 21 1.83 2.06 -7.60
N LEU A 22 1.06 2.60 -6.66
CA LEU A 22 1.58 3.04 -5.36
C LEU A 22 0.97 2.28 -4.20
N ASN A 23 1.84 1.77 -3.35
CA ASN A 23 1.51 1.24 -2.02
C ASN A 23 2.56 1.78 -1.05
N ILE A 24 2.32 2.94 -0.45
CA ILE A 24 3.26 3.65 0.43
C ILE A 24 2.65 3.96 1.78
N GLY A 25 3.50 4.20 2.80
CA GLY A 25 3.05 4.51 4.15
C GLY A 25 2.74 3.27 5.00
N THR A 26 3.04 2.06 4.51
CA THR A 26 2.78 0.82 5.26
C THR A 26 3.53 0.73 6.57
N ASN A 27 4.77 1.22 6.62
CA ASN A 27 5.57 1.23 7.84
C ASN A 27 5.00 2.20 8.89
N ASP A 28 4.41 3.30 8.44
CA ASP A 28 3.76 4.26 9.32
C ASP A 28 2.54 3.67 10.04
N LEU A 29 1.86 2.69 9.44
CA LEU A 29 0.77 1.95 10.07
C LEU A 29 1.22 1.11 11.27
N SER A 30 2.51 0.77 11.32
CA SER A 30 3.13 0.04 12.44
C SER A 30 3.61 0.96 13.56
N ASP A 31 3.56 2.27 13.37
CA ASP A 31 3.92 3.27 14.38
C ASP A 31 2.66 3.72 15.13
N ALA A 32 2.59 3.36 16.43
CA ALA A 32 1.46 3.71 17.27
C ALA A 32 1.38 5.23 17.56
N SER A 33 2.47 5.96 17.42
CA SER A 33 2.54 7.41 17.64
C SER A 33 2.03 8.23 16.45
N ARG A 34 1.85 7.62 15.28
CA ARG A 34 1.41 8.32 14.06
C ARG A 34 -0.10 8.21 13.86
N PRO A 35 -0.84 9.33 13.97
CA PRO A 35 -2.27 9.36 13.67
C PRO A 35 -2.53 9.08 12.17
N MET A 36 -3.65 8.45 11.86
CA MET A 36 -4.09 8.18 10.48
C MET A 36 -4.12 9.45 9.62
N ALA A 37 -4.59 10.57 10.19
CA ALA A 37 -4.62 11.86 9.49
C ALA A 37 -3.23 12.34 9.06
N GLN A 38 -2.20 12.10 9.86
CA GLN A 38 -0.82 12.45 9.52
C GLN A 38 -0.29 11.56 8.40
N ILE A 39 -0.56 10.25 8.46
CA ILE A 39 -0.15 9.29 7.42
C ILE A 39 -0.79 9.68 6.09
N MET A 40 -2.08 9.97 6.08
CA MET A 40 -2.81 10.36 4.86
C MET A 40 -2.41 11.75 4.36
N GLY A 41 -2.11 12.69 5.25
CA GLY A 41 -1.58 14.01 4.88
C GLY A 41 -0.24 13.91 4.15
N THR A 42 0.64 13.06 4.65
CA THR A 42 1.92 12.74 4.01
C THR A 42 1.73 12.08 2.63
N TYR A 43 0.85 11.10 2.55
CA TYR A 43 0.52 10.42 1.29
C TYR A 43 -0.02 11.42 0.25
N ARG A 44 -0.96 12.28 0.65
CA ARG A 44 -1.52 13.33 -0.19
C ARG A 44 -0.43 14.27 -0.72
N ALA A 45 0.47 14.72 0.15
CA ALA A 45 1.55 15.63 -0.24
C ALA A 45 2.47 15.03 -1.31
N ILE A 46 2.76 13.71 -1.21
CA ILE A 46 3.53 13.00 -2.24
C ILE A 46 2.77 13.00 -3.56
N LEU A 47 1.50 12.64 -3.55
CA LEU A 47 0.66 12.57 -4.75
C LEU A 47 0.54 13.92 -5.44
N GLU A 48 0.33 14.99 -4.68
CA GLU A 48 0.24 16.35 -5.22
C GLU A 48 1.55 16.78 -5.89
N LYS A 49 2.71 16.46 -5.31
CA LYS A 49 4.02 16.70 -5.95
C LYS A 49 4.18 15.92 -7.25
N VAL A 50 3.81 14.64 -7.26
CA VAL A 50 3.92 13.79 -8.46
C VAL A 50 3.00 14.32 -9.56
N LEU A 51 1.75 14.66 -9.25
CA LEU A 51 0.77 15.19 -10.21
C LEU A 51 1.19 16.56 -10.77
N GLN A 52 1.81 17.41 -9.94
CA GLN A 52 2.33 18.70 -10.39
C GLN A 52 3.45 18.53 -11.41
N ALA A 53 4.35 17.59 -11.19
CA ALA A 53 5.50 17.36 -12.07
C ALA A 53 5.18 16.47 -13.27
N LEU A 54 4.23 15.54 -13.12
CA LEU A 54 3.82 14.58 -14.15
C LEU A 54 2.29 14.64 -14.32
N PRO A 55 1.75 15.69 -14.94
CA PRO A 55 0.30 15.93 -14.99
C PRO A 55 -0.49 14.86 -15.76
N ASN A 56 0.17 14.10 -16.61
CA ASN A 56 -0.45 13.05 -17.44
C ASN A 56 -0.22 11.62 -16.92
N VAL A 57 0.43 11.46 -15.75
CA VAL A 57 0.67 10.14 -15.18
C VAL A 57 -0.63 9.52 -14.70
N GLN A 58 -0.86 8.25 -15.05
CA GLN A 58 -1.96 7.47 -14.51
C GLN A 58 -1.52 6.84 -13.18
N ILE A 59 -2.15 7.23 -12.08
CA ILE A 59 -1.82 6.73 -10.75
C ILE A 59 -2.90 5.77 -10.26
N TYR A 60 -2.45 4.60 -9.83
CA TYR A 60 -3.25 3.54 -9.20
C TYR A 60 -2.81 3.41 -7.75
N LEU A 61 -3.64 3.86 -6.81
CA LEU A 61 -3.42 3.68 -5.38
C LEU A 61 -3.88 2.27 -5.00
N MET A 62 -2.95 1.49 -4.49
CA MET A 62 -3.21 0.10 -4.13
C MET A 62 -3.64 -0.01 -2.67
N ALA A 63 -4.63 -0.86 -2.40
CA ALA A 63 -4.97 -1.25 -1.04
C ALA A 63 -3.76 -1.85 -0.32
N TYR A 64 -3.58 -1.49 0.94
CA TYR A 64 -2.58 -2.13 1.81
C TYR A 64 -2.86 -3.62 1.95
N TYR A 65 -1.81 -4.41 1.98
CA TYR A 65 -1.90 -5.86 2.10
C TYR A 65 -2.37 -6.28 3.51
N PRO A 66 -3.13 -7.37 3.63
CA PRO A 66 -3.50 -7.93 4.92
C PRO A 66 -2.28 -8.47 5.67
N ILE A 67 -2.40 -8.63 6.98
CA ILE A 67 -1.41 -9.28 7.84
C ILE A 67 -2.00 -10.52 8.51
N ASN A 68 -1.14 -11.34 9.12
CA ASN A 68 -1.56 -12.49 9.92
C ASN A 68 -0.75 -12.54 11.23
N GLU A 69 -1.35 -12.07 12.32
CA GLU A 69 -0.70 -12.07 13.64
C GLU A 69 -0.43 -13.48 14.17
N GLU A 70 -1.30 -14.46 13.85
CA GLU A 70 -1.10 -15.85 14.29
C GLU A 70 0.12 -16.51 13.63
N ALA A 71 0.40 -16.16 12.38
CA ALA A 71 1.58 -16.61 11.65
C ALA A 71 2.85 -15.78 11.97
N ALA A 72 2.74 -14.80 12.86
CA ALA A 72 3.85 -13.91 13.20
C ALA A 72 4.91 -14.61 14.04
N THR A 73 6.19 -14.33 13.72
CA THR A 73 7.27 -14.66 14.63
C THR A 73 7.19 -13.82 15.91
N PRO A 74 7.81 -14.26 17.03
CA PRO A 74 7.81 -13.48 18.27
C PRO A 74 8.27 -12.03 18.08
N GLU A 75 9.24 -11.81 17.20
CA GLU A 75 9.83 -10.49 16.91
C GLU A 75 8.84 -9.58 16.17
N MET A 76 7.99 -10.16 15.33
CA MET A 76 7.00 -9.39 14.54
C MET A 76 5.70 -9.12 15.27
N LYS A 77 5.33 -9.92 16.25
CA LYS A 77 4.08 -9.75 17.00
C LYS A 77 3.83 -8.34 17.54
N PRO A 78 4.81 -7.66 18.16
CA PRO A 78 4.58 -6.28 18.63
C PRO A 78 4.19 -5.31 17.50
N CYS A 79 4.81 -5.45 16.34
CA CYS A 79 4.51 -4.65 15.16
C CYS A 79 3.08 -4.91 14.64
N LEU A 80 2.69 -6.18 14.55
CA LEU A 80 1.38 -6.59 14.02
C LEU A 80 0.22 -6.29 14.98
N ARG A 81 0.47 -6.15 16.26
CA ARG A 81 -0.52 -5.67 17.23
C ARG A 81 -0.85 -4.19 17.07
N VAL A 82 0.06 -3.42 16.50
CA VAL A 82 -0.18 -2.02 16.14
C VAL A 82 -0.81 -1.92 14.74
N ARG A 83 -0.26 -2.67 13.79
CA ARG A 83 -0.73 -2.74 12.40
C ARG A 83 -1.74 -3.87 12.23
N THR A 84 -2.91 -3.73 12.82
CA THR A 84 -3.99 -4.72 12.72
C THR A 84 -4.69 -4.68 11.38
N ASN A 85 -5.41 -5.76 11.02
CA ASN A 85 -6.25 -5.76 9.80
C ASN A 85 -7.37 -4.73 9.86
N GLU A 86 -7.89 -4.40 11.05
CA GLU A 86 -8.86 -3.32 11.25
C GLU A 86 -8.24 -1.95 10.92
N LYS A 87 -7.03 -1.69 11.41
CA LYS A 87 -6.31 -0.45 11.07
C LYS A 87 -5.99 -0.37 9.59
N ILE A 88 -5.62 -1.49 8.97
CA ILE A 88 -5.40 -1.60 7.51
C ILE A 88 -6.70 -1.29 6.75
N ALA A 89 -7.84 -1.84 7.18
CA ALA A 89 -9.13 -1.56 6.56
C ALA A 89 -9.51 -0.07 6.64
N GLN A 90 -9.27 0.58 7.79
CA GLN A 90 -9.46 2.02 7.97
C GLN A 90 -8.54 2.81 7.02
N ALA A 91 -7.27 2.45 6.94
CA ALA A 91 -6.31 3.08 6.05
C ALA A 91 -6.72 2.93 4.57
N ASN A 92 -7.18 1.75 4.16
CA ASN A 92 -7.68 1.51 2.82
C ASN A 92 -8.90 2.37 2.48
N ALA A 93 -9.81 2.56 3.42
CA ALA A 93 -10.95 3.47 3.24
C ALA A 93 -10.49 4.92 3.03
N GLU A 94 -9.48 5.38 3.78
CA GLU A 94 -8.92 6.72 3.61
C GLU A 94 -8.15 6.88 2.29
N VAL A 95 -7.38 5.87 1.87
CA VAL A 95 -6.71 5.87 0.56
C VAL A 95 -7.74 5.91 -0.58
N GLN A 96 -8.85 5.19 -0.46
CA GLN A 96 -9.95 5.24 -1.43
C GLN A 96 -10.59 6.62 -1.52
N LYS A 97 -10.81 7.29 -0.39
CA LYS A 97 -11.29 8.68 -0.36
C LYS A 97 -10.30 9.64 -1.01
N LEU A 98 -9.01 9.46 -0.71
CA LEU A 98 -7.94 10.27 -1.29
C LEU A 98 -7.88 10.12 -2.81
N ALA A 99 -7.97 8.89 -3.32
CA ALA A 99 -8.04 8.61 -4.75
C ALA A 99 -9.22 9.34 -5.40
N LYS A 100 -10.40 9.27 -4.78
CA LYS A 100 -11.61 9.96 -5.27
C LYS A 100 -11.42 11.47 -5.30
N THR A 101 -10.86 12.05 -4.25
CA THR A 101 -10.61 13.50 -4.12
C THR A 101 -9.65 14.02 -5.18
N LEU A 102 -8.61 13.25 -5.49
CA LEU A 102 -7.56 13.61 -6.46
C LEU A 102 -7.85 13.08 -7.88
N HIS A 103 -9.01 12.47 -8.12
CA HIS A 103 -9.41 11.86 -9.40
C HIS A 103 -8.40 10.80 -9.88
N LEU A 104 -7.91 9.98 -8.95
CA LEU A 104 -7.00 8.86 -9.19
C LEU A 104 -7.74 7.53 -9.14
N HIS A 105 -7.07 6.47 -9.61
CA HIS A 105 -7.58 5.11 -9.49
C HIS A 105 -7.27 4.53 -8.11
N TYR A 106 -8.21 3.78 -7.55
CA TYR A 106 -7.98 2.92 -6.39
C TYR A 106 -8.21 1.47 -6.80
N ILE A 107 -7.29 0.58 -6.42
CA ILE A 107 -7.40 -0.85 -6.72
C ILE A 107 -7.17 -1.67 -5.47
N ASP A 108 -7.97 -2.72 -5.30
CA ASP A 108 -7.79 -3.75 -4.29
C ASP A 108 -7.64 -5.10 -4.99
N VAL A 109 -6.43 -5.64 -4.95
CA VAL A 109 -6.08 -6.94 -5.55
C VAL A 109 -5.89 -8.04 -4.50
N ASN A 110 -6.30 -7.78 -3.25
CA ASN A 110 -5.94 -8.59 -2.09
C ASN A 110 -6.78 -9.85 -1.90
N ALA A 111 -7.90 -10.03 -2.61
CA ALA A 111 -8.80 -11.16 -2.41
C ALA A 111 -8.08 -12.53 -2.42
N PRO A 112 -7.17 -12.85 -3.37
CA PRO A 112 -6.46 -14.13 -3.37
C PRO A 112 -5.47 -14.30 -2.21
N LEU A 113 -5.07 -13.21 -1.56
CA LEU A 113 -4.13 -13.23 -0.43
C LEU A 113 -4.81 -13.60 0.89
N LYS A 114 -6.13 -13.47 0.97
CA LYS A 114 -6.89 -13.59 2.21
C LYS A 114 -7.37 -15.01 2.47
N ASP A 115 -7.31 -15.41 3.74
CA ASP A 115 -8.01 -16.59 4.25
C ASP A 115 -9.50 -16.28 4.51
N GLU A 116 -10.24 -17.26 5.02
CA GLU A 116 -11.68 -17.12 5.32
C GLU A 116 -11.99 -16.06 6.39
N GLN A 117 -10.99 -15.72 7.23
CA GLN A 117 -11.09 -14.67 8.24
C GLN A 117 -10.58 -13.29 7.76
N GLY A 118 -10.21 -13.18 6.48
CA GLY A 118 -9.70 -11.93 5.89
C GLY A 118 -8.25 -11.61 6.24
N ARG A 119 -7.50 -12.56 6.83
CA ARG A 119 -6.10 -12.42 7.18
C ARG A 119 -5.22 -12.86 6.02
N LEU A 120 -3.96 -12.40 5.99
CA LEU A 120 -2.97 -12.92 5.05
C LEU A 120 -2.82 -14.45 5.25
N ARG A 121 -2.97 -15.20 4.18
CA ARG A 121 -2.82 -16.66 4.22
C ARG A 121 -1.43 -17.04 4.72
N ALA A 122 -1.37 -17.97 5.67
CA ALA A 122 -0.13 -18.35 6.34
C ALA A 122 0.95 -18.87 5.36
N GLU A 123 0.54 -19.56 4.30
CA GLU A 123 1.45 -20.04 3.26
C GLU A 123 2.07 -18.92 2.40
N PHE A 124 1.52 -17.71 2.45
CA PHE A 124 2.00 -16.57 1.67
C PHE A 124 2.87 -15.60 2.46
N THR A 125 3.24 -15.94 3.69
CA THR A 125 4.09 -15.08 4.51
C THR A 125 5.18 -15.86 5.23
N TYR A 126 6.26 -15.17 5.59
CA TYR A 126 7.34 -15.73 6.40
C TYR A 126 7.12 -15.47 7.90
N GLU A 127 6.56 -14.30 8.24
CA GLU A 127 6.49 -13.79 9.60
C GLU A 127 5.20 -12.99 9.88
N GLY A 128 4.18 -13.18 9.04
CA GLY A 128 2.86 -12.58 9.21
C GLY A 128 2.62 -11.26 8.47
N MET A 129 3.66 -10.64 7.89
CA MET A 129 3.56 -9.34 7.21
C MET A 129 4.06 -9.36 5.77
N HIS A 130 5.30 -9.78 5.55
CA HIS A 130 5.90 -9.79 4.22
C HIS A 130 5.35 -10.94 3.38
N ILE A 131 5.00 -10.61 2.14
CA ILE A 131 4.39 -11.55 1.21
C ILE A 131 5.47 -12.33 0.48
N ARG A 132 5.33 -13.65 0.45
CA ARG A 132 6.19 -14.56 -0.31
C ARG A 132 5.93 -14.43 -1.82
N PRO A 133 6.89 -14.84 -2.67
CA PRO A 133 6.70 -14.83 -4.13
C PRO A 133 5.43 -15.53 -4.59
N GLU A 134 5.03 -16.62 -3.92
CA GLU A 134 3.80 -17.36 -4.21
C GLU A 134 2.56 -16.48 -4.04
N GLY A 135 2.51 -15.64 -2.98
CA GLY A 135 1.44 -14.68 -2.75
C GLY A 135 1.38 -13.61 -3.85
N TYR A 136 2.53 -13.03 -4.20
CA TYR A 136 2.57 -12.06 -5.30
C TYR A 136 2.10 -12.64 -6.64
N ARG A 137 2.37 -13.91 -6.93
CA ARG A 137 1.89 -14.57 -8.14
C ARG A 137 0.36 -14.63 -8.21
N THR A 138 -0.34 -14.65 -7.08
CA THR A 138 -1.81 -14.70 -7.07
C THR A 138 -2.46 -13.36 -7.42
N ILE A 139 -1.80 -12.24 -7.12
CA ILE A 139 -2.31 -10.89 -7.41
C ILE A 139 -1.81 -10.32 -8.74
N TYR A 140 -0.70 -10.84 -9.26
CA TYR A 140 -0.10 -10.36 -10.49
C TYR A 140 -1.05 -10.35 -11.71
N PRO A 141 -1.92 -11.39 -11.93
CA PRO A 141 -2.85 -11.37 -13.07
C PRO A 141 -3.79 -10.16 -13.07
N ALA A 142 -4.26 -9.72 -11.90
CA ALA A 142 -5.12 -8.53 -11.80
C ALA A 142 -4.38 -7.26 -12.16
N ILE A 143 -3.14 -7.10 -11.70
CA ILE A 143 -2.27 -5.95 -12.04
C ILE A 143 -1.94 -5.96 -13.54
N LYS A 144 -1.56 -7.13 -14.07
CA LYS A 144 -1.26 -7.32 -15.50
C LYS A 144 -2.45 -6.92 -16.38
N LYS A 145 -3.67 -7.29 -16.00
CA LYS A 145 -4.88 -6.91 -16.72
C LYS A 145 -5.06 -5.41 -16.83
N ILE A 146 -4.78 -4.67 -15.75
CA ILE A 146 -4.82 -3.20 -15.74
C ILE A 146 -3.76 -2.64 -16.69
N LEU A 147 -2.52 -3.15 -16.63
CA LEU A 147 -1.42 -2.72 -17.50
C LEU A 147 -1.72 -2.93 -18.98
N MET A 148 -2.35 -4.06 -19.33
CA MET A 148 -2.66 -4.42 -20.72
C MET A 148 -3.85 -3.66 -21.29
N ASN A 149 -4.74 -3.12 -20.44
CA ASN A 149 -5.95 -2.41 -20.85
C ASN A 149 -5.81 -0.87 -20.76
N ALA A 150 -4.64 -0.41 -20.36
CA ALA A 150 -4.37 1.03 -20.22
C ALA A 150 -3.93 1.69 -21.54
#